data_8708d5974d6a1749ab1dc0c16faab704
#
_entry.id   8708d5974d6a1749ab1dc0c16faab704
#
_cell.length_a   1.000
_cell.length_b   1.000
_cell.length_c   1.000
_cell.angle_alpha   90.00
_cell.angle_beta   90.00
_cell.angle_gamma   90.00
#
_symmetry.space_group_name_H-M   'P 1'
#
loop_
_entity.id
_entity.type
_entity.pdbx_description
1 polymer ?
#
loop_
_entity_poly.entity_id
_entity_poly.type
_entity_poly.pdbx_seq_one_letter_code
_entity_poly.pdbx_strand_id
1 'polypeptide(L)'
;MVHAVLVEDDDTTREFLKRALTDEFSRKSEQVMIETYADGMGFLRTLGDAYHYDVLFLDIEMPGMDGLAVAKRIRATMPHALLVFVSGKDQWVFRTFEVQPFRFIRKEDFAAELPKLASDLLQAIRSNNRHTIYLTEPASGDIYSFDVNALLYVEARRKECRVVTDVTETMLRCPLRSMMGQLEPWNFIQCHRSYLVNWRAIYRIGKTGIRLTNGEEIPLSRGSRERVQQEFMRIVEREGI
;
A
#
# COMPACT_ATOMS: atom_id res chain seq x y z
N MET A 1 -9.58 -12.68 -2.22
CA MET A 1 -8.84 -13.44 -1.20
C MET A 1 -7.99 -12.45 -0.43
N VAL A 2 -8.05 -12.47 0.88
CA VAL A 2 -7.29 -11.57 1.77
C VAL A 2 -6.02 -12.30 2.24
N HIS A 3 -4.87 -11.62 2.18
CA HIS A 3 -3.61 -12.14 2.70
C HIS A 3 -3.29 -11.49 4.03
N ALA A 4 -3.28 -12.26 5.10
CA ALA A 4 -3.10 -11.80 6.46
C ALA A 4 -1.89 -12.45 7.14
N VAL A 5 -1.27 -11.70 8.06
CA VAL A 5 -0.26 -12.23 8.99
C VAL A 5 -0.77 -12.06 10.41
N LEU A 6 -0.50 -13.06 11.24
CA LEU A 6 -0.74 -13.01 12.67
C LEU A 6 0.58 -13.32 13.40
N VAL A 7 1.05 -12.40 14.22
CA VAL A 7 2.25 -12.57 15.07
C VAL A 7 1.82 -12.51 16.53
N GLU A 8 1.98 -13.63 17.21
CA GLU A 8 1.53 -13.86 18.59
C GLU A 8 2.39 -14.96 19.20
N ASP A 9 2.99 -14.73 20.36
CA ASP A 9 3.91 -15.69 20.97
C ASP A 9 3.21 -16.83 21.73
N ASP A 10 2.03 -16.59 22.29
CA ASP A 10 1.25 -17.65 22.94
C ASP A 10 0.54 -18.52 21.93
N ASP A 11 0.88 -19.81 21.89
CA ASP A 11 0.34 -20.79 20.94
C ASP A 11 -1.18 -20.91 21.02
N THR A 12 -1.74 -20.90 22.23
CA THR A 12 -3.18 -21.04 22.45
C THR A 12 -3.94 -19.84 21.92
N THR A 13 -3.45 -18.64 22.23
CA THR A 13 -4.00 -17.38 21.74
C THR A 13 -3.86 -17.29 20.22
N ARG A 14 -2.71 -17.67 19.66
CA ARG A 14 -2.46 -17.63 18.22
C ARG A 14 -3.45 -18.53 17.44
N GLU A 15 -3.67 -19.75 17.91
CA GLU A 15 -4.62 -20.67 17.29
C GLU A 15 -6.06 -20.19 17.43
N PHE A 16 -6.42 -19.62 18.59
CA PHE A 16 -7.74 -19.03 18.80
C PHE A 16 -7.99 -17.86 17.84
N LEU A 17 -7.06 -16.91 17.77
CA LEU A 17 -7.18 -15.73 16.88
C LEU A 17 -7.26 -16.15 15.42
N LYS A 18 -6.40 -17.06 14.97
CA LYS A 18 -6.40 -17.59 13.62
C LYS A 18 -7.76 -18.19 13.26
N ARG A 19 -8.27 -19.07 14.12
CA ARG A 19 -9.57 -19.72 13.89
C ARG A 19 -10.69 -18.72 13.85
N ALA A 20 -10.76 -17.81 14.83
CA ALA A 20 -11.80 -16.79 14.90
C ALA A 20 -11.80 -15.88 13.65
N LEU A 21 -10.63 -15.42 13.19
CA LEU A 21 -10.46 -14.66 11.96
C LEU A 21 -10.95 -15.45 10.74
N THR A 22 -10.49 -16.70 10.59
CA THR A 22 -10.86 -17.55 9.45
C THR A 22 -12.38 -17.75 9.37
N ASP A 23 -13.00 -18.07 10.51
CA ASP A 23 -14.45 -18.28 10.60
C ASP A 23 -15.23 -17.01 10.27
N GLU A 24 -14.80 -15.85 10.78
CA GLU A 24 -15.49 -14.58 10.55
C GLU A 24 -15.36 -14.08 9.10
N PHE A 25 -14.19 -14.18 8.49
CA PHE A 25 -14.02 -13.85 7.06
C PHE A 25 -14.86 -14.79 6.18
N SER A 26 -14.92 -16.08 6.52
CA SER A 26 -15.77 -17.06 5.82
C SER A 26 -17.26 -16.72 5.94
N ARG A 27 -17.74 -16.27 7.11
CA ARG A 27 -19.14 -15.78 7.31
C ARG A 27 -19.46 -14.59 6.41
N LYS A 28 -18.46 -13.77 6.07
CA LYS A 28 -18.59 -12.64 5.14
C LYS A 28 -18.37 -13.01 3.68
N SER A 29 -18.33 -14.32 3.35
CA SER A 29 -18.10 -14.86 2.01
C SER A 29 -16.76 -14.40 1.40
N GLU A 30 -15.75 -14.17 2.25
CA GLU A 30 -14.41 -13.79 1.84
C GLU A 30 -13.41 -14.88 2.23
N GLN A 31 -12.53 -15.25 1.30
CA GLN A 31 -11.43 -16.16 1.59
C GLN A 31 -10.27 -15.38 2.22
N VAL A 32 -9.68 -15.93 3.28
CA VAL A 32 -8.49 -15.39 3.92
C VAL A 32 -7.39 -16.44 4.00
N MET A 33 -6.18 -16.07 3.64
CA MET A 33 -4.97 -16.84 3.91
C MET A 33 -4.27 -16.18 5.09
N ILE A 34 -4.09 -16.91 6.19
CA ILE A 34 -3.45 -16.38 7.42
C ILE A 34 -2.16 -17.15 7.66
N GLU A 35 -1.04 -16.47 7.49
CA GLU A 35 0.26 -16.95 7.96
C GLU A 35 0.46 -16.56 9.42
N THR A 36 1.01 -17.48 10.21
CA THR A 36 1.18 -17.28 11.66
C THR A 36 2.64 -17.42 12.07
N TYR A 37 3.07 -16.54 12.96
CA TYR A 37 4.43 -16.51 13.50
C TYR A 37 4.40 -16.39 15.02
N ALA A 38 5.31 -17.07 15.70
CA ALA A 38 5.44 -17.03 17.15
C ALA A 38 6.28 -15.84 17.65
N ASP A 39 7.00 -15.15 16.76
CA ASP A 39 7.83 -14.01 17.10
C ASP A 39 8.02 -13.06 15.91
N GLY A 40 8.30 -11.80 16.24
CA GLY A 40 8.47 -10.75 15.22
C GLY A 40 9.72 -10.92 14.36
N MET A 41 10.80 -11.49 14.88
CA MET A 41 12.03 -11.73 14.11
C MET A 41 11.85 -12.86 13.10
N GLY A 42 11.14 -13.93 13.49
CA GLY A 42 10.77 -15.03 12.59
C GLY A 42 9.97 -14.50 11.41
N PHE A 43 8.97 -13.68 11.67
CA PHE A 43 8.19 -13.04 10.61
C PHE A 43 9.05 -12.15 9.69
N LEU A 44 9.84 -11.23 10.25
CA LEU A 44 10.64 -10.30 9.45
C LEU A 44 11.71 -10.99 8.58
N ARG A 45 12.20 -12.17 8.97
CA ARG A 45 13.14 -12.98 8.15
C ARG A 45 12.49 -13.58 6.91
N THR A 46 11.19 -13.79 6.93
CA THR A 46 10.45 -14.36 5.80
C THR A 46 10.01 -13.29 4.80
N LEU A 47 10.08 -12.00 5.19
CA LEU A 47 9.75 -10.90 4.28
C LEU A 47 10.80 -10.81 3.17
N GLY A 48 10.41 -11.21 1.96
CA GLY A 48 11.14 -10.93 0.73
C GLY A 48 10.54 -9.73 0.02
N ASP A 49 11.22 -9.21 -1.00
CA ASP A 49 10.80 -8.02 -1.77
C ASP A 49 9.44 -8.19 -2.50
N ALA A 50 8.91 -9.41 -2.57
CA ALA A 50 7.70 -9.74 -3.32
C ALA A 50 6.45 -9.99 -2.45
N TYR A 51 6.55 -9.92 -1.12
CA TYR A 51 5.41 -10.22 -0.27
C TYR A 51 4.52 -9.01 -0.06
N HIS A 52 3.23 -9.21 -0.32
CA HIS A 52 2.20 -8.21 -0.08
C HIS A 52 1.13 -8.79 0.85
N TYR A 53 1.01 -8.20 2.04
CA TYR A 53 -0.03 -8.54 3.00
C TYR A 53 -1.04 -7.39 3.09
N ASP A 54 -2.33 -7.73 3.05
CA ASP A 54 -3.42 -6.76 3.19
C ASP A 54 -3.54 -6.28 4.66
N VAL A 55 -3.35 -7.20 5.61
CA VAL A 55 -3.50 -6.92 7.04
C VAL A 55 -2.52 -7.72 7.88
N LEU A 56 -1.98 -7.05 8.91
CA LEU A 56 -1.14 -7.68 9.93
C LEU A 56 -1.79 -7.52 11.30
N PHE A 57 -2.00 -8.64 11.97
CA PHE A 57 -2.42 -8.73 13.37
C PHE A 57 -1.16 -8.95 14.22
N LEU A 58 -0.88 -8.04 15.13
CA LEU A 58 0.36 -8.03 15.91
C LEU A 58 0.03 -7.99 17.41
N ASP A 59 0.51 -8.96 18.16
CA ASP A 59 0.65 -8.74 19.61
C ASP A 59 1.79 -7.76 19.85
N ILE A 60 1.66 -6.95 20.88
CA ILE A 60 2.70 -6.00 21.27
C ILE A 60 3.70 -6.66 22.21
N GLU A 61 3.24 -7.47 23.14
CA GLU A 61 4.07 -8.04 24.21
C GLU A 61 4.62 -9.40 23.81
N MET A 62 5.64 -9.40 22.97
CA MET A 62 6.34 -10.63 22.56
C MET A 62 7.79 -10.62 23.01
N PRO A 63 8.38 -11.80 23.34
CA PRO A 63 9.79 -11.90 23.68
C PRO A 63 10.70 -11.44 22.52
N GLY A 64 11.77 -10.76 22.86
CA GLY A 64 12.81 -10.31 21.92
C GLY A 64 12.44 -9.03 21.18
N MET A 65 11.57 -9.12 20.18
CA MET A 65 11.10 -7.95 19.42
C MET A 65 9.61 -7.74 19.63
N ASP A 66 9.23 -6.59 20.20
CA ASP A 66 7.85 -6.24 20.41
C ASP A 66 7.09 -5.92 19.10
N GLY A 67 5.76 -6.05 19.11
CA GLY A 67 4.95 -5.83 17.94
C GLY A 67 5.02 -4.42 17.39
N LEU A 68 5.34 -3.41 18.21
CA LEU A 68 5.53 -2.04 17.76
C LEU A 68 6.80 -1.89 16.92
N ALA A 69 7.88 -2.56 17.32
CA ALA A 69 9.13 -2.60 16.56
C ALA A 69 8.94 -3.31 15.20
N VAL A 70 8.16 -4.40 15.18
CA VAL A 70 7.74 -5.07 13.94
C VAL A 70 6.96 -4.10 13.06
N ALA A 71 5.93 -3.45 13.60
CA ALA A 71 5.08 -2.51 12.87
C ALA A 71 5.87 -1.34 12.25
N LYS A 72 6.87 -0.79 12.96
CA LYS A 72 7.77 0.26 12.43
C LYS A 72 8.54 -0.22 11.19
N ARG A 73 9.05 -1.45 11.19
CA ARG A 73 9.75 -2.02 10.04
C ARG A 73 8.80 -2.27 8.87
N ILE A 74 7.62 -2.81 9.16
CA ILE A 74 6.58 -3.03 8.15
C ILE A 74 6.15 -1.70 7.52
N ARG A 75 5.96 -0.64 8.30
CA ARG A 75 5.56 0.65 7.77
C ARG A 75 6.58 1.25 6.80
N ALA A 76 7.86 0.94 6.95
CA ALA A 76 8.92 1.36 6.05
C ALA A 76 8.94 0.61 4.71
N THR A 77 8.43 -0.64 4.64
CA THR A 77 8.44 -1.47 3.44
C THR A 77 7.06 -1.66 2.83
N MET A 78 6.01 -1.64 3.65
CA MET A 78 4.60 -1.78 3.27
C MET A 78 3.77 -0.65 3.91
N PRO A 79 3.87 0.59 3.41
CA PRO A 79 3.24 1.77 4.03
C PRO A 79 1.71 1.69 4.09
N HIS A 80 1.08 0.94 3.19
CA HIS A 80 -0.37 0.81 3.10
C HIS A 80 -0.96 -0.45 3.75
N ALA A 81 -0.13 -1.34 4.31
CA ALA A 81 -0.62 -2.51 5.03
C ALA A 81 -1.47 -2.10 6.25
N LEU A 82 -2.61 -2.74 6.43
CA LEU A 82 -3.48 -2.47 7.58
C LEU A 82 -2.88 -3.14 8.83
N LEU A 83 -2.51 -2.33 9.82
CA LEU A 83 -1.93 -2.82 11.08
C LEU A 83 -3.02 -2.87 12.15
N VAL A 84 -3.27 -4.05 12.70
CA VAL A 84 -4.20 -4.27 13.81
C VAL A 84 -3.38 -4.79 14.98
N PHE A 85 -3.38 -4.06 16.09
CA PHE A 85 -2.78 -4.55 17.32
C PHE A 85 -3.83 -5.30 18.14
N VAL A 86 -3.44 -6.48 18.65
CA VAL A 86 -4.25 -7.30 19.56
C VAL A 86 -3.40 -7.54 20.80
N SER A 87 -3.70 -6.83 21.89
CA SER A 87 -2.86 -6.85 23.09
C SER A 87 -3.70 -6.98 24.37
N GLY A 88 -3.09 -7.55 25.42
CA GLY A 88 -3.70 -7.66 26.75
C GLY A 88 -3.66 -6.36 27.58
N LYS A 89 -2.96 -5.30 27.13
CA LYS A 89 -2.72 -4.11 27.95
C LYS A 89 -2.95 -2.80 27.21
N ASP A 90 -3.78 -1.93 27.79
CA ASP A 90 -4.14 -0.61 27.23
C ASP A 90 -2.99 0.41 27.24
N GLN A 91 -1.99 0.23 28.09
CA GLN A 91 -0.87 1.18 28.21
C GLN A 91 -0.10 1.44 26.91
N TRP A 92 -0.24 0.54 25.94
CA TRP A 92 0.44 0.62 24.65
C TRP A 92 -0.30 1.44 23.60
N VAL A 93 -1.60 1.68 23.77
CA VAL A 93 -2.47 2.33 22.78
C VAL A 93 -1.84 3.61 22.22
N PHE A 94 -1.40 4.53 23.11
CA PHE A 94 -0.82 5.81 22.66
C PHE A 94 0.47 5.65 21.85
N ARG A 95 1.28 4.63 22.16
CA ARG A 95 2.53 4.39 21.43
C ARG A 95 2.29 3.81 20.03
N THR A 96 1.19 3.12 19.83
CA THR A 96 0.86 2.55 18.52
C THR A 96 0.50 3.62 17.48
N PHE A 97 0.08 4.83 17.88
CA PHE A 97 -0.20 5.92 16.95
C PHE A 97 1.00 6.34 16.09
N GLU A 98 2.22 6.10 16.55
CA GLU A 98 3.45 6.37 15.78
C GLU A 98 3.50 5.60 14.45
N VAL A 99 2.84 4.45 14.37
CA VAL A 99 2.79 3.60 13.17
C VAL A 99 1.45 3.63 12.46
N GLN A 100 0.56 4.56 12.85
CA GLN A 100 -0.76 4.74 12.25
C GLN A 100 -1.53 3.41 12.12
N PRO A 101 -1.90 2.77 13.24
CA PRO A 101 -2.62 1.51 13.21
C PRO A 101 -4.01 1.70 12.61
N PHE A 102 -4.50 0.69 11.91
CA PHE A 102 -5.90 0.65 11.50
C PHE A 102 -6.80 0.51 12.72
N ARG A 103 -6.41 -0.35 13.68
CA ARG A 103 -7.13 -0.54 14.95
C ARG A 103 -6.22 -1.11 16.04
N PHE A 104 -6.59 -0.80 17.30
CA PHE A 104 -6.11 -1.48 18.48
C PHE A 104 -7.29 -2.20 19.13
N ILE A 105 -7.13 -3.47 19.51
CA ILE A 105 -8.16 -4.28 20.16
C ILE A 105 -7.54 -4.98 21.37
N ARG A 106 -8.26 -5.00 22.49
CA ARG A 106 -7.87 -5.81 23.64
C ARG A 106 -8.15 -7.29 23.37
N LYS A 107 -7.26 -8.18 23.80
CA LYS A 107 -7.46 -9.62 23.65
C LYS A 107 -8.80 -10.10 24.21
N GLU A 108 -9.22 -9.55 25.36
CA GLU A 108 -10.50 -9.87 26.00
C GLU A 108 -11.74 -9.43 25.19
N ASP A 109 -11.65 -8.35 24.44
CA ASP A 109 -12.73 -7.81 23.63
C ASP A 109 -12.72 -8.33 22.18
N PHE A 110 -11.68 -9.08 21.80
CA PHE A 110 -11.44 -9.48 20.40
C PHE A 110 -12.65 -10.18 19.77
N ALA A 111 -13.24 -11.15 20.46
CA ALA A 111 -14.36 -11.90 19.92
C ALA A 111 -15.62 -11.03 19.71
N ALA A 112 -15.84 -10.04 20.57
CA ALA A 112 -16.98 -9.12 20.47
C ALA A 112 -16.79 -8.10 19.35
N GLU A 113 -15.55 -7.61 19.15
CA GLU A 113 -15.24 -6.61 18.12
C GLU A 113 -14.99 -7.20 16.74
N LEU A 114 -14.67 -8.48 16.64
CA LEU A 114 -14.27 -9.14 15.40
C LEU A 114 -15.27 -8.98 14.24
N PRO A 115 -16.60 -9.10 14.41
CA PRO A 115 -17.55 -8.94 13.30
C PRO A 115 -17.48 -7.54 12.66
N LYS A 116 -17.30 -6.50 13.48
CA LYS A 116 -17.14 -5.13 13.01
C LYS A 116 -15.76 -4.91 12.40
N LEU A 117 -14.71 -5.37 13.07
CA LEU A 117 -13.35 -5.29 12.57
C LEU A 117 -13.23 -5.90 11.16
N ALA A 118 -13.74 -7.12 10.96
CA ALA A 118 -13.68 -7.78 9.67
C ALA A 118 -14.44 -7.00 8.58
N SER A 119 -15.58 -6.39 8.89
CA SER A 119 -16.31 -5.54 7.95
C SER A 119 -15.50 -4.30 7.55
N ASP A 120 -14.92 -3.61 8.54
CA ASP A 120 -14.13 -2.41 8.34
C ASP A 120 -12.84 -2.72 7.57
N LEU A 121 -12.17 -3.84 7.87
CA LEU A 121 -11.00 -4.33 7.14
C LEU A 121 -11.32 -4.63 5.67
N LEU A 122 -12.40 -5.37 5.41
CA LEU A 122 -12.80 -5.69 4.04
C LEU A 122 -13.14 -4.44 3.24
N GLN A 123 -13.78 -3.46 3.85
CA GLN A 123 -14.03 -2.17 3.20
C GLN A 123 -12.72 -1.44 2.88
N ALA A 124 -11.77 -1.38 3.82
CA ALA A 124 -10.48 -0.75 3.63
C ALA A 124 -9.65 -1.47 2.56
N ILE A 125 -9.57 -2.81 2.61
CA ILE A 125 -8.86 -3.65 1.62
C ILE A 125 -9.45 -3.45 0.22
N ARG A 126 -10.77 -3.46 0.10
CA ARG A 126 -11.44 -3.21 -1.19
C ARG A 126 -11.20 -1.79 -1.71
N SER A 127 -11.10 -0.82 -0.82
CA SER A 127 -10.74 0.56 -1.19
C SER A 127 -9.28 0.65 -1.64
N ASN A 128 -8.36 -0.01 -0.95
CA ASN A 128 -6.96 -0.09 -1.34
C ASN A 128 -6.78 -0.86 -2.66
N ASN A 129 -7.45 -2.02 -2.82
CA ASN A 129 -7.39 -2.81 -4.05
C ASN A 129 -7.98 -2.09 -5.27
N ARG A 130 -8.89 -1.13 -5.08
CA ARG A 130 -9.36 -0.25 -6.17
C ARG A 130 -8.25 0.64 -6.72
N HIS A 131 -7.16 0.79 -5.98
CA HIS A 131 -6.00 1.58 -6.39
C HIS A 131 -4.83 0.73 -6.88
N THR A 132 -4.96 -0.60 -6.89
CA THR A 132 -3.94 -1.48 -7.44
C THR A 132 -4.04 -1.53 -8.96
N ILE A 133 -2.92 -1.25 -9.63
CA ILE A 133 -2.79 -1.41 -11.08
C ILE A 133 -1.83 -2.54 -11.41
N TYR A 134 -2.08 -3.16 -12.54
CA TYR A 134 -1.23 -4.21 -13.07
C TYR A 134 -0.61 -3.73 -14.37
N LEU A 135 0.71 -3.54 -14.35
CA LEU A 135 1.46 -3.14 -15.55
C LEU A 135 2.10 -4.38 -16.16
N THR A 136 1.75 -4.67 -17.40
CA THR A 136 2.30 -5.80 -18.13
C THR A 136 3.51 -5.35 -18.95
N GLU A 137 4.63 -6.06 -18.81
CA GLU A 137 5.79 -5.90 -19.67
C GLU A 137 5.56 -6.67 -20.98
N PRO A 138 5.41 -6.02 -22.13
CA PRO A 138 5.05 -6.72 -23.36
C PRO A 138 6.14 -7.68 -23.88
N ALA A 139 7.40 -7.48 -23.48
CA ALA A 139 8.53 -8.27 -23.96
C ALA A 139 8.64 -9.64 -23.27
N SER A 140 8.40 -9.72 -21.97
CA SER A 140 8.49 -10.95 -21.15
C SER A 140 7.12 -11.55 -20.84
N GLY A 141 6.06 -10.72 -20.85
CA GLY A 141 4.74 -11.11 -20.35
C GLY A 141 4.62 -10.99 -18.83
N ASP A 142 5.66 -10.50 -18.15
CA ASP A 142 5.64 -10.31 -16.71
C ASP A 142 4.60 -9.26 -16.31
N ILE A 143 3.93 -9.52 -15.18
CA ILE A 143 2.93 -8.62 -14.62
C ILE A 143 3.45 -8.06 -13.31
N TYR A 144 3.52 -6.74 -13.25
CA TYR A 144 3.92 -5.99 -12.08
C TYR A 144 2.71 -5.36 -11.42
N SER A 145 2.57 -5.52 -10.11
CA SER A 145 1.51 -4.92 -9.31
C SER A 145 2.02 -3.67 -8.61
N PHE A 146 1.29 -2.56 -8.73
CA PHE A 146 1.62 -1.31 -8.05
C PHE A 146 0.37 -0.71 -7.40
N ASP A 147 0.54 -0.11 -6.21
CA ASP A 147 -0.46 0.83 -5.71
C ASP A 147 -0.36 2.14 -6.49
N VAL A 148 -1.43 2.53 -7.16
CA VAL A 148 -1.46 3.77 -7.95
C VAL A 148 -1.21 5.01 -7.10
N ASN A 149 -1.55 4.99 -5.80
CA ASN A 149 -1.31 6.11 -4.90
C ASN A 149 0.17 6.25 -4.55
N ALA A 150 0.92 5.15 -4.53
CA ALA A 150 2.36 5.13 -4.32
C ALA A 150 3.15 5.53 -5.58
N LEU A 151 2.54 5.37 -6.78
CA LEU A 151 3.18 5.74 -8.03
C LEU A 151 3.30 7.26 -8.16
N LEU A 152 4.53 7.76 -8.28
CA LEU A 152 4.83 9.18 -8.47
C LEU A 152 4.84 9.55 -9.95
N TYR A 153 5.63 8.84 -10.74
CA TYR A 153 5.75 9.07 -12.18
C TYR A 153 6.34 7.88 -12.93
N VAL A 154 6.20 7.91 -14.25
CA VAL A 154 6.87 7.00 -15.18
C VAL A 154 7.76 7.82 -16.13
N GLU A 155 9.03 7.44 -16.24
CA GLU A 155 10.02 8.06 -17.11
C GLU A 155 10.42 7.11 -18.25
N ALA A 156 10.35 7.58 -19.50
CA ALA A 156 10.89 6.85 -20.63
C ALA A 156 12.41 6.94 -20.67
N ARG A 157 13.09 5.80 -20.67
CA ARG A 157 14.55 5.66 -20.81
C ARG A 157 14.88 4.74 -21.98
N ARG A 158 15.11 5.30 -23.17
CA ARG A 158 15.37 4.54 -24.42
C ARG A 158 14.24 3.55 -24.74
N LYS A 159 14.45 2.25 -24.49
CA LYS A 159 13.51 1.16 -24.75
C LYS A 159 12.76 0.69 -23.50
N GLU A 160 12.98 1.35 -22.38
CA GLU A 160 12.46 0.97 -21.07
C GLU A 160 11.70 2.15 -20.45
N CYS A 161 10.83 1.84 -19.52
CA CYS A 161 10.18 2.80 -18.65
C CYS A 161 10.65 2.59 -17.22
N ARG A 162 11.11 3.63 -16.57
CA ARG A 162 11.35 3.67 -15.12
C ARG A 162 10.05 4.06 -14.43
N VAL A 163 9.48 3.14 -13.69
CA VAL A 163 8.31 3.33 -12.84
C VAL A 163 8.82 3.69 -11.45
N VAL A 164 8.47 4.87 -10.95
CA VAL A 164 8.95 5.39 -9.67
C VAL A 164 7.81 5.50 -8.70
N THR A 165 7.98 4.88 -7.54
CA THR A 165 7.07 4.98 -6.40
C THR A 165 7.70 5.84 -5.30
N ASP A 166 7.00 6.04 -4.21
CA ASP A 166 7.50 6.71 -3.00
C ASP A 166 8.63 5.92 -2.30
N VAL A 167 8.73 4.59 -2.53
CA VAL A 167 9.68 3.70 -1.86
C VAL A 167 10.65 2.98 -2.80
N THR A 168 10.28 2.75 -4.07
CA THR A 168 11.07 1.93 -5.00
C THR A 168 11.07 2.45 -6.43
N GLU A 169 11.99 1.92 -7.23
CA GLU A 169 12.05 2.12 -8.67
C GLU A 169 12.05 0.76 -9.37
N THR A 170 11.27 0.63 -10.45
CA THR A 170 11.20 -0.60 -11.26
C THR A 170 11.40 -0.26 -12.73
N MET A 171 12.24 -1.04 -13.41
CA MET A 171 12.45 -0.90 -14.85
C MET A 171 11.59 -1.91 -15.61
N LEU A 172 10.80 -1.42 -16.59
CA LEU A 172 9.98 -2.25 -17.48
C LEU A 172 10.40 -2.03 -18.94
N ARG A 173 10.59 -3.10 -19.68
CA ARG A 173 10.93 -3.05 -21.11
C ARG A 173 9.70 -2.80 -21.96
N CYS A 174 9.25 -1.57 -21.97
CA CYS A 174 8.09 -1.16 -22.75
C CYS A 174 8.22 0.31 -23.19
N PRO A 175 7.57 0.71 -24.29
CA PRO A 175 7.50 2.10 -24.67
C PRO A 175 6.54 2.86 -23.77
N LEU A 176 6.81 4.15 -23.52
CA LEU A 176 5.94 5.02 -22.68
C LEU A 176 4.48 5.03 -23.16
N ARG A 177 4.26 4.90 -24.48
CA ARG A 177 2.91 4.84 -25.04
C ARG A 177 2.10 3.64 -24.52
N SER A 178 2.76 2.51 -24.27
CA SER A 178 2.12 1.34 -23.64
C SER A 178 1.72 1.63 -22.20
N MET A 179 2.57 2.33 -21.45
CA MET A 179 2.27 2.79 -20.10
C MET A 179 1.09 3.79 -20.07
N MET A 180 1.05 4.72 -21.03
CA MET A 180 -0.04 5.69 -21.13
C MET A 180 -1.41 5.01 -21.15
N GLY A 181 -1.60 4.01 -22.03
CA GLY A 181 -2.89 3.30 -22.12
C GLY A 181 -3.27 2.56 -20.84
N GLN A 182 -2.31 2.02 -20.12
CA GLN A 182 -2.54 1.32 -18.85
C GLN A 182 -2.82 2.29 -17.69
N LEU A 183 -2.24 3.50 -17.73
CA LEU A 183 -2.33 4.51 -16.68
C LEU A 183 -3.41 5.57 -16.93
N GLU A 184 -4.01 5.62 -18.13
CA GLU A 184 -5.07 6.57 -18.46
C GLU A 184 -6.25 6.54 -17.47
N PRO A 185 -6.78 5.38 -17.03
CA PRO A 185 -7.88 5.32 -16.07
C PRO A 185 -7.55 5.96 -14.70
N TRP A 186 -6.25 6.14 -14.42
CA TRP A 186 -5.74 6.60 -13.13
C TRP A 186 -5.30 8.06 -13.13
N ASN A 187 -5.64 8.81 -14.17
CA ASN A 187 -5.36 10.24 -14.26
C ASN A 187 -3.88 10.62 -14.24
N PHE A 188 -3.02 9.81 -14.89
CA PHE A 188 -1.64 10.22 -15.13
C PHE A 188 -1.58 11.28 -16.23
N ILE A 189 -0.86 12.35 -15.98
CA ILE A 189 -0.71 13.49 -16.88
C ILE A 189 0.60 13.40 -17.64
N GLN A 190 0.56 13.40 -18.96
CA GLN A 190 1.77 13.52 -19.78
C GLN A 190 2.26 14.98 -19.79
N CYS A 191 3.25 15.29 -18.95
CA CYS A 191 3.83 16.62 -18.84
C CYS A 191 5.02 16.87 -19.78
N HIS A 192 5.67 15.78 -20.23
CA HIS A 192 6.79 15.79 -21.14
C HIS A 192 6.73 14.55 -22.05
N ARG A 193 7.39 14.60 -23.23
CA ARG A 193 7.44 13.44 -24.15
C ARG A 193 7.97 12.16 -23.51
N SER A 194 8.70 12.28 -22.41
CA SER A 194 9.32 11.17 -21.68
C SER A 194 8.74 10.98 -20.27
N TYR A 195 7.73 11.71 -19.85
CA TYR A 195 7.20 11.63 -18.47
C TYR A 195 5.68 11.59 -18.43
N LEU A 196 5.18 10.64 -17.65
CA LEU A 196 3.81 10.56 -17.16
C LEU A 196 3.85 10.77 -15.64
N VAL A 197 3.10 11.72 -15.12
CA VAL A 197 3.10 12.08 -13.69
C VAL A 197 1.73 11.76 -13.10
N ASN A 198 1.72 11.11 -11.95
CA ASN A 198 0.51 10.96 -11.17
C ASN A 198 0.04 12.32 -10.67
N TRP A 199 -1.18 12.70 -10.94
CA TRP A 199 -1.73 13.98 -10.52
C TRP A 199 -1.67 14.18 -8.98
N ARG A 200 -1.83 13.10 -8.19
CA ARG A 200 -1.74 13.12 -6.73
C ARG A 200 -0.34 13.43 -6.21
N ALA A 201 0.68 13.11 -6.99
CA ALA A 201 2.07 13.40 -6.65
C ALA A 201 2.47 14.85 -6.98
N ILE A 202 1.63 15.61 -7.67
CA ILE A 202 1.95 16.99 -8.06
C ILE A 202 1.80 17.92 -6.87
N TYR A 203 2.91 18.49 -6.40
CA TYR A 203 2.91 19.56 -5.40
C TYR A 203 2.76 20.94 -6.04
N ARG A 204 3.46 21.20 -7.16
CA ARG A 204 3.44 22.51 -7.85
C ARG A 204 3.75 22.37 -9.34
N ILE A 205 2.97 23.04 -10.19
CA ILE A 205 3.23 23.19 -11.63
C ILE A 205 3.91 24.54 -11.86
N GLY A 206 5.22 24.51 -12.10
CA GLY A 206 6.05 25.69 -12.38
C GLY A 206 6.05 26.12 -13.84
N LYS A 207 6.98 27.01 -14.21
CA LYS A 207 7.17 27.47 -15.61
C LYS A 207 7.88 26.42 -16.47
N THR A 208 8.85 25.72 -15.91
CA THR A 208 9.76 24.79 -16.61
C THR A 208 9.72 23.37 -16.08
N GLY A 209 9.06 23.14 -14.96
CA GLY A 209 9.00 21.84 -14.30
C GLY A 209 7.82 21.69 -13.37
N ILE A 210 7.56 20.45 -12.99
CA ILE A 210 6.57 20.05 -12.01
C ILE A 210 7.34 19.55 -10.78
N ARG A 211 7.10 20.17 -9.62
CA ARG A 211 7.62 19.69 -8.35
C ARG A 211 6.66 18.69 -7.76
N LEU A 212 7.18 17.53 -7.36
CA LEU A 212 6.43 16.46 -6.73
C LEU A 212 6.40 16.58 -5.21
N THR A 213 5.54 15.82 -4.58
CA THR A 213 5.37 15.75 -3.11
C THR A 213 6.63 15.24 -2.39
N ASN A 214 7.42 14.39 -3.04
CA ASN A 214 8.71 13.91 -2.54
C ASN A 214 9.87 14.92 -2.75
N GLY A 215 9.60 16.08 -3.35
CA GLY A 215 10.58 17.15 -3.61
C GLY A 215 11.30 17.06 -4.95
N GLU A 216 11.16 15.97 -5.71
CA GLU A 216 11.74 15.85 -7.05
C GLU A 216 11.13 16.85 -8.04
N GLU A 217 11.89 17.21 -9.08
CA GLU A 217 11.44 18.07 -10.15
C GLU A 217 11.40 17.34 -11.49
N ILE A 218 10.22 17.26 -12.10
CA ILE A 218 9.98 16.63 -13.40
C ILE A 218 9.95 17.72 -14.48
N PRO A 219 10.64 17.52 -15.63
CA PRO A 219 10.66 18.51 -16.68
C PRO A 219 9.28 18.69 -17.32
N LEU A 220 8.93 19.93 -17.64
CA LEU A 220 7.73 20.30 -18.36
C LEU A 220 8.09 20.70 -19.79
N SER A 221 7.41 20.15 -20.80
CA SER A 221 7.62 20.53 -22.19
C SER A 221 7.29 22.01 -22.43
N ARG A 222 8.07 22.67 -23.29
CA ARG A 222 7.79 24.05 -23.67
C ARG A 222 6.38 24.19 -24.23
N GLY A 223 5.61 25.15 -23.74
CA GLY A 223 4.24 25.41 -24.17
C GLY A 223 3.17 24.45 -23.65
N SER A 224 3.54 23.42 -22.90
CA SER A 224 2.55 22.45 -22.34
C SER A 224 1.98 22.83 -20.98
N ARG A 225 2.46 23.91 -20.37
CA ARG A 225 2.07 24.32 -19.02
C ARG A 225 0.55 24.51 -18.87
N GLU A 226 -0.05 25.30 -19.76
CA GLU A 226 -1.49 25.60 -19.69
C GLU A 226 -2.33 24.33 -19.85
N ARG A 227 -1.96 23.48 -20.81
CA ARG A 227 -2.63 22.19 -21.01
C ARG A 227 -2.55 21.31 -19.76
N VAL A 228 -1.35 21.17 -19.17
CA VAL A 228 -1.14 20.37 -17.97
C VAL A 228 -1.90 20.94 -16.77
N GLN A 229 -1.92 22.28 -16.61
CA GLN A 229 -2.70 22.92 -15.57
C GLN A 229 -4.21 22.69 -15.75
N GLN A 230 -4.72 22.84 -16.98
CA GLN A 230 -6.14 22.57 -17.26
C GLN A 230 -6.51 21.11 -17.01
N GLU A 231 -5.66 20.18 -17.43
CA GLU A 231 -5.87 18.75 -17.21
C GLU A 231 -5.88 18.42 -15.71
N PHE A 232 -4.91 18.97 -14.96
CA PHE A 232 -4.84 18.84 -13.51
C PHE A 232 -6.11 19.37 -12.82
N MET A 233 -6.55 20.57 -13.17
CA MET A 233 -7.75 21.16 -12.57
C MET A 233 -9.02 20.37 -12.89
N ARG A 234 -9.18 19.86 -14.11
CA ARG A 234 -10.30 18.97 -14.46
C ARG A 234 -10.32 17.69 -13.61
N ILE A 235 -9.14 17.13 -13.31
CA ILE A 235 -9.05 15.94 -12.46
C ILE A 235 -9.46 16.30 -11.03
N VAL A 236 -8.94 17.40 -10.47
CA VAL A 236 -9.28 17.86 -9.12
C VAL A 236 -10.78 18.09 -8.97
N GLU A 237 -11.41 18.79 -9.92
CA GLU A 237 -12.85 19.05 -9.93
C GLU A 237 -13.69 17.76 -9.99
N ARG A 238 -13.25 16.79 -10.79
CA ARG A 238 -13.94 15.47 -10.92
C ARG A 238 -13.80 14.60 -9.68
N GLU A 239 -12.66 14.64 -9.02
CA GLU A 239 -12.38 13.86 -7.80
C GLU A 239 -13.01 14.49 -6.54
N GLY A 240 -13.56 15.72 -6.63
CA GLY A 240 -14.32 16.34 -5.55
C GLY A 240 -13.47 16.86 -4.39
N ILE A 241 -12.22 17.26 -4.66
CA ILE A 241 -11.27 17.80 -3.67
C ILE A 241 -11.26 19.33 -3.75
#